data_45bb578ff1062ac662c20155c3b600ca
#
_entry.id   45bb578ff1062ac662c20155c3b600ca
#
_cell.length_a   1.000
_cell.length_b   1.000
_cell.length_c   1.000
_cell.angle_alpha   90.00
_cell.angle_beta   90.00
_cell.angle_gamma   90.00
#
_symmetry.space_group_name_H-M   'P 1'
#
loop_
_entity.id
_entity.type
_entity.pdbx_description
1 polymer ?
#
loop_
_entity_poly.entity_id
_entity_poly.type
_entity_poly.pdbx_seq_one_letter_code
_entity_poly.pdbx_strand_id
1 'polypeptide(L)'
;VRGLGTLKLNSTKEYVEKYTEEFYLVDLYYRRTLEAYHELITKENPIEQTLSDAKRQLDLEYAKITNVLNLEWLTCVEEKGAWFTETGLKRQEDFYKNESDTSVKQVVIVCDALRYEVAKELMQELAKEKHIATIDAYQAMLPTETKYCKSALLPHHSLELNGTDMMVDGTLLTTTEQRTAHLGKYREGAICTRYEDVMNGDAQSMRELFKRPLVYIFYDTIDEAGHSQSPFEVISACRKAIEQLTVLVKRLHATWNVTNVLLTADHGFLYTYEEFREDDKVAQEGF
;
A
#
# COMPACT_ATOMS: atom_id res chain seq x y z
N VAL A 1 12.71 0.64 21.03
CA VAL A 1 14.09 0.87 20.54
C VAL A 1 15.13 0.14 21.39
N ARG A 2 15.09 0.19 22.73
CA ARG A 2 16.07 -0.51 23.59
C ARG A 2 15.95 -2.05 23.62
N GLY A 3 14.99 -2.63 22.93
CA GLY A 3 14.74 -4.07 22.87
C GLY A 3 14.95 -4.70 21.49
N LEU A 4 15.27 -3.91 20.46
CA LEU A 4 15.67 -4.44 19.17
C LEU A 4 17.08 -5.03 19.33
N GLY A 5 17.14 -6.36 19.34
CA GLY A 5 18.42 -7.10 19.37
C GLY A 5 19.25 -6.83 18.11
N THR A 6 20.16 -7.71 17.80
CA THR A 6 20.94 -7.64 16.56
C THR A 6 19.98 -7.60 15.37
N LEU A 7 19.99 -6.49 14.60
CA LEU A 7 19.16 -6.35 13.40
C LEU A 7 19.70 -7.17 12.20
N LYS A 8 20.81 -7.85 12.38
CA LYS A 8 21.40 -8.72 11.38
C LYS A 8 20.70 -10.07 11.40
N LEU A 9 19.99 -10.38 10.31
CA LEU A 9 19.30 -11.65 10.06
C LEU A 9 20.03 -12.44 8.97
N ASN A 10 19.72 -13.73 8.86
CA ASN A 10 20.51 -14.63 8.01
C ASN A 10 19.94 -14.80 6.59
N SER A 11 18.73 -14.33 6.34
CA SER A 11 18.08 -14.49 5.03
C SER A 11 17.06 -13.37 4.75
N THR A 12 16.82 -13.11 3.49
CA THR A 12 15.76 -12.17 3.04
C THR A 12 14.38 -12.60 3.55
N LYS A 13 14.14 -13.90 3.65
CA LYS A 13 12.90 -14.45 4.23
C LYS A 13 12.75 -14.06 5.70
N GLU A 14 13.79 -14.20 6.52
CA GLU A 14 13.74 -13.79 7.93
C GLU A 14 13.48 -12.29 8.09
N TYR A 15 14.02 -11.43 7.21
CA TYR A 15 13.72 -10.00 7.23
C TYR A 15 12.24 -9.73 6.95
N VAL A 16 11.66 -10.40 5.96
CA VAL A 16 10.23 -10.27 5.63
C VAL A 16 9.36 -10.76 6.80
N GLU A 17 9.64 -11.92 7.36
CA GLU A 17 8.93 -12.46 8.52
C GLU A 17 9.01 -11.51 9.70
N LYS A 18 10.21 -11.03 10.03
CA LYS A 18 10.41 -10.06 11.12
C LYS A 18 9.72 -8.73 10.85
N TYR A 19 9.74 -8.23 9.61
CA TYR A 19 9.02 -7.01 9.28
C TYR A 19 7.52 -7.18 9.48
N THR A 20 6.93 -8.25 8.95
CA THR A 20 5.49 -8.50 9.02
C THR A 20 4.97 -8.85 10.42
N GLU A 21 5.84 -9.38 11.28
CA GLU A 21 5.52 -9.71 12.68
C GLU A 21 5.77 -8.55 13.64
N GLU A 22 6.88 -7.83 13.50
CA GLU A 22 7.39 -6.95 14.53
C GLU A 22 7.85 -5.57 14.01
N PHE A 23 8.70 -5.51 12.98
CA PHE A 23 9.36 -4.25 12.59
C PHE A 23 8.40 -3.23 12.00
N TYR A 24 7.27 -3.65 11.43
CA TYR A 24 6.22 -2.71 10.99
C TYR A 24 5.72 -1.81 12.14
N LEU A 25 5.89 -2.23 13.40
CA LEU A 25 5.54 -1.42 14.57
C LEU A 25 6.40 -0.16 14.70
N VAL A 26 7.63 -0.18 14.18
CA VAL A 26 8.51 1.00 14.15
C VAL A 26 7.85 2.08 13.26
N ASP A 27 7.42 1.70 12.06
CA ASP A 27 6.74 2.59 11.12
C ASP A 27 5.39 3.06 11.69
N LEU A 28 4.59 2.14 12.25
CA LEU A 28 3.29 2.43 12.83
C LEU A 28 3.37 3.45 13.96
N TYR A 29 4.28 3.24 14.93
CA TYR A 29 4.41 4.15 16.06
C TYR A 29 5.07 5.46 15.66
N TYR A 30 5.97 5.46 14.69
CA TYR A 30 6.52 6.69 14.13
C TYR A 30 5.41 7.55 13.52
N ARG A 31 4.61 7.00 12.61
CA ARG A 31 3.47 7.70 12.00
C ARG A 31 2.47 8.21 13.03
N ARG A 32 2.04 7.36 13.98
CA ARG A 32 1.10 7.78 15.04
C ARG A 32 1.65 8.89 15.93
N THR A 33 2.95 8.88 16.21
CA THR A 33 3.58 9.94 16.99
C THR A 33 3.64 11.26 16.22
N LEU A 34 3.94 11.20 14.91
CA LEU A 34 3.91 12.38 14.05
C LEU A 34 2.49 12.96 13.93
N GLU A 35 1.49 12.11 13.86
CA GLU A 35 0.08 12.53 13.84
C GLU A 35 -0.32 13.25 15.14
N ALA A 36 -0.01 12.65 16.29
CA ALA A 36 -0.24 13.27 17.59
C ALA A 36 0.53 14.60 17.75
N TYR A 37 1.78 14.63 17.27
CA TYR A 37 2.56 15.86 17.24
C TYR A 37 1.87 16.95 16.43
N HIS A 38 1.40 16.64 15.24
CA HIS A 38 0.71 17.60 14.36
C HIS A 38 -0.57 18.13 15.00
N GLU A 39 -1.37 17.28 15.63
CA GLU A 39 -2.57 17.70 16.36
C GLU A 39 -2.27 18.66 17.52
N LEU A 40 -1.11 18.49 18.17
CA LEU A 40 -0.70 19.34 19.29
C LEU A 40 -0.16 20.69 18.85
N ILE A 41 0.63 20.76 17.78
CA ILE A 41 1.20 22.03 17.30
C ILE A 41 0.20 22.92 16.57
N THR A 42 -0.90 22.38 16.07
CA THR A 42 -1.98 23.18 15.44
C THR A 42 -2.80 23.98 16.46
N LYS A 43 -2.56 23.76 17.75
CA LYS A 43 -3.17 24.50 18.87
C LYS A 43 -2.07 25.31 19.55
N GLU A 44 -2.38 26.54 19.95
CA GLU A 44 -1.45 27.30 20.81
C GLU A 44 -1.08 26.48 22.03
N ASN A 45 0.21 26.10 22.10
CA ASN A 45 0.67 25.19 23.13
C ASN A 45 1.93 25.75 23.80
N PRO A 46 1.92 25.98 25.15
CA PRO A 46 3.06 26.53 25.86
C PRO A 46 4.32 25.64 25.86
N ILE A 47 4.21 24.37 25.40
CA ILE A 47 5.32 23.44 25.33
C ILE A 47 5.78 23.15 23.90
N GLU A 48 5.48 24.03 22.94
CA GLU A 48 5.79 23.85 21.52
C GLU A 48 7.28 23.53 21.27
N GLN A 49 8.19 24.24 21.93
CA GLN A 49 9.62 23.98 21.81
C GLN A 49 10.00 22.57 22.30
N THR A 50 9.43 22.13 23.41
CA THR A 50 9.66 20.77 23.95
C THR A 50 9.13 19.71 23.00
N LEU A 51 7.98 19.94 22.37
CA LEU A 51 7.40 19.03 21.35
C LEU A 51 8.27 18.96 20.10
N SER A 52 8.78 20.10 19.63
CA SER A 52 9.71 20.15 18.49
C SER A 52 11.01 19.40 18.76
N ASP A 53 11.60 19.57 19.94
CA ASP A 53 12.82 18.84 20.32
C ASP A 53 12.56 17.34 20.43
N ALA A 54 11.42 16.93 20.98
CA ALA A 54 11.02 15.54 21.06
C ALA A 54 10.80 14.92 19.67
N LYS A 55 10.14 15.67 18.75
CA LYS A 55 9.98 15.23 17.35
C LYS A 55 11.32 15.04 16.68
N ARG A 56 12.23 16.00 16.79
CA ARG A 56 13.57 15.88 16.20
C ARG A 56 14.31 14.65 16.71
N GLN A 57 14.23 14.37 18.01
CA GLN A 57 14.84 13.17 18.58
C GLN A 57 14.19 11.89 18.04
N LEU A 58 12.86 11.88 17.86
CA LEU A 58 12.12 10.77 17.24
C LEU A 58 12.59 10.53 15.81
N ASP A 59 12.71 11.59 14.99
CA ASP A 59 13.15 11.51 13.60
C ASP A 59 14.56 10.88 13.50
N LEU A 60 15.49 11.32 14.35
CA LEU A 60 16.84 10.77 14.41
C LEU A 60 16.88 9.29 14.80
N GLU A 61 16.09 8.88 15.79
CA GLU A 61 16.02 7.48 16.21
C GLU A 61 15.34 6.60 15.15
N TYR A 62 14.29 7.10 14.49
CA TYR A 62 13.63 6.40 13.39
C TYR A 62 14.59 6.19 12.21
N ALA A 63 15.27 7.26 11.77
CA ALA A 63 16.26 7.19 10.70
C ALA A 63 17.40 6.21 11.01
N LYS A 64 17.90 6.23 12.24
CA LYS A 64 18.95 5.31 12.67
C LYS A 64 18.53 3.83 12.56
N ILE A 65 17.31 3.52 12.99
CA ILE A 65 16.76 2.15 12.91
C ILE A 65 16.55 1.73 11.47
N THR A 66 15.88 2.56 10.67
CA THR A 66 15.59 2.26 9.27
C THR A 66 16.84 2.14 8.42
N ASN A 67 17.85 2.99 8.65
CA ASN A 67 19.13 2.91 7.96
C ASN A 67 19.85 1.60 8.28
N VAL A 68 19.90 1.18 9.55
CA VAL A 68 20.50 -0.10 9.91
C VAL A 68 19.76 -1.27 9.28
N LEU A 69 18.44 -1.28 9.35
CA LEU A 69 17.61 -2.32 8.71
C LEU A 69 17.85 -2.40 7.21
N ASN A 70 17.89 -1.26 6.53
CA ASN A 70 18.08 -1.19 5.08
C ASN A 70 19.50 -1.68 4.69
N LEU A 71 20.53 -1.27 5.40
CA LEU A 71 21.91 -1.69 5.14
C LEU A 71 22.08 -3.20 5.36
N GLU A 72 21.56 -3.75 6.44
CA GLU A 72 21.63 -5.19 6.71
C GLU A 72 20.80 -5.99 5.70
N TRP A 73 19.63 -5.47 5.29
CA TRP A 73 18.84 -6.05 4.21
C TRP A 73 19.61 -6.09 2.88
N LEU A 74 20.18 -4.95 2.46
CA LEU A 74 20.96 -4.86 1.22
C LEU A 74 22.16 -5.79 1.25
N THR A 75 22.89 -5.84 2.38
CA THR A 75 24.01 -6.77 2.56
C THR A 75 23.55 -8.22 2.38
N CYS A 76 22.42 -8.58 2.96
CA CYS A 76 21.87 -9.94 2.83
C CYS A 76 21.49 -10.26 1.37
N VAL A 77 20.92 -9.31 0.63
CA VAL A 77 20.58 -9.46 -0.79
C VAL A 77 21.82 -9.63 -1.64
N GLU A 78 22.87 -8.82 -1.42
CA GLU A 78 24.14 -8.89 -2.13
C GLU A 78 24.89 -10.19 -1.89
N GLU A 79 25.03 -10.60 -0.63
CA GLU A 79 25.73 -11.84 -0.25
C GLU A 79 25.10 -13.10 -0.86
N LYS A 80 23.77 -13.10 -1.02
CA LYS A 80 23.04 -14.25 -1.56
C LYS A 80 22.95 -14.26 -3.09
N GLY A 81 23.28 -13.15 -3.76
CA GLY A 81 23.14 -13.01 -5.21
C GLY A 81 21.72 -13.24 -5.75
N ALA A 82 20.75 -13.31 -4.84
CA ALA A 82 19.37 -13.66 -5.14
C ALA A 82 18.47 -12.46 -4.90
N TRP A 83 18.37 -11.60 -5.91
CA TRP A 83 17.42 -10.51 -5.92
C TRP A 83 16.00 -11.04 -5.74
N PHE A 84 15.42 -10.86 -4.54
CA PHE A 84 14.01 -11.08 -4.24
C PHE A 84 13.45 -12.51 -4.43
N THR A 85 14.19 -13.49 -4.93
CA THR A 85 13.68 -14.83 -5.20
C THR A 85 13.52 -15.70 -3.94
N GLU A 86 14.19 -15.33 -2.85
CA GLU A 86 14.21 -16.12 -1.61
C GLU A 86 13.37 -15.52 -0.46
N THR A 87 12.57 -14.49 -0.72
CA THR A 87 11.73 -13.86 0.32
C THR A 87 10.61 -14.79 0.80
N GLY A 88 10.24 -15.80 0.02
CA GLY A 88 9.08 -16.67 0.28
C GLY A 88 7.74 -15.99 0.00
N LEU A 89 7.73 -14.73 -0.45
CA LEU A 89 6.52 -14.00 -0.79
C LEU A 89 5.97 -14.43 -2.15
N LYS A 90 4.65 -14.39 -2.28
CA LYS A 90 3.99 -14.40 -3.58
C LYS A 90 4.35 -13.12 -4.33
N ARG A 91 4.44 -13.19 -5.66
CA ARG A 91 4.73 -12.03 -6.50
C ARG A 91 3.46 -11.25 -6.82
N GLN A 92 3.55 -9.94 -6.87
CA GLN A 92 2.42 -9.06 -7.17
C GLN A 92 1.81 -9.34 -8.56
N GLU A 93 2.63 -9.69 -9.53
CA GLU A 93 2.20 -10.07 -10.88
C GLU A 93 1.35 -11.34 -10.92
N ASP A 94 1.44 -12.19 -9.92
CA ASP A 94 0.57 -13.36 -9.77
C ASP A 94 -0.69 -13.06 -8.92
N PHE A 95 -0.94 -11.82 -8.53
CA PHE A 95 -2.04 -11.47 -7.63
C PHE A 95 -3.39 -11.97 -8.13
N TYR A 96 -3.77 -11.66 -9.37
CA TYR A 96 -5.06 -12.10 -9.92
C TYR A 96 -5.18 -13.62 -9.94
N LYS A 97 -4.13 -14.32 -10.33
CA LYS A 97 -4.09 -15.79 -10.38
C LYS A 97 -4.22 -16.41 -8.99
N ASN A 98 -3.59 -15.81 -7.99
CA ASN A 98 -3.58 -16.34 -6.62
C ASN A 98 -4.88 -16.05 -5.87
N GLU A 99 -5.53 -14.90 -6.12
CA GLU A 99 -6.62 -14.38 -5.30
C GLU A 99 -7.98 -14.39 -6.01
N SER A 100 -8.02 -14.64 -7.34
CA SER A 100 -9.27 -14.66 -8.07
C SER A 100 -10.05 -15.95 -7.78
N ASP A 101 -11.28 -15.79 -7.30
CA ASP A 101 -12.25 -16.88 -7.13
C ASP A 101 -13.45 -16.64 -8.06
N THR A 102 -13.54 -17.46 -9.09
CA THR A 102 -14.64 -17.35 -10.08
C THR A 102 -15.96 -17.91 -9.59
N SER A 103 -15.97 -18.65 -8.48
CA SER A 103 -17.19 -19.24 -7.90
C SER A 103 -18.03 -18.26 -7.11
N VAL A 104 -17.45 -17.12 -6.69
CA VAL A 104 -18.13 -16.10 -5.89
C VAL A 104 -18.00 -14.72 -6.50
N LYS A 105 -18.92 -13.81 -6.11
CA LYS A 105 -18.75 -12.37 -6.40
C LYS A 105 -17.61 -11.82 -5.55
N GLN A 106 -16.76 -11.04 -6.17
CA GLN A 106 -15.56 -10.53 -5.55
C GLN A 106 -15.39 -9.03 -5.78
N VAL A 107 -15.01 -8.29 -4.76
CA VAL A 107 -14.58 -6.89 -4.86
C VAL A 107 -13.12 -6.82 -4.50
N VAL A 108 -12.32 -6.21 -5.37
CA VAL A 108 -10.91 -5.93 -5.16
C VAL A 108 -10.73 -4.43 -5.01
N ILE A 109 -10.23 -3.96 -3.88
CA ILE A 109 -9.91 -2.57 -3.64
C ILE A 109 -8.40 -2.42 -3.80
N VAL A 110 -7.99 -1.72 -4.85
CA VAL A 110 -6.58 -1.39 -5.11
C VAL A 110 -6.29 -0.03 -4.49
N CYS A 111 -5.53 -0.05 -3.40
CA CYS A 111 -5.18 1.15 -2.64
C CYS A 111 -3.80 1.65 -3.05
N ASP A 112 -3.74 2.84 -3.65
CA ASP A 112 -2.49 3.48 -4.06
C ASP A 112 -1.68 3.90 -2.83
N ALA A 113 -0.42 3.47 -2.78
CA ALA A 113 0.53 3.78 -1.72
C ALA A 113 0.13 3.28 -0.31
N LEU A 114 -0.70 2.25 -0.17
CA LEU A 114 -1.08 1.70 1.14
C LEU A 114 0.07 0.88 1.73
N ARG A 115 0.75 1.43 2.75
CA ARG A 115 1.82 0.73 3.47
C ARG A 115 1.30 -0.45 4.30
N TYR A 116 2.15 -1.44 4.51
CA TYR A 116 1.82 -2.63 5.31
C TYR A 116 1.36 -2.28 6.74
N GLU A 117 2.03 -1.33 7.40
CA GLU A 117 1.66 -0.91 8.77
C GLU A 117 0.28 -0.22 8.82
N VAL A 118 -0.10 0.53 7.76
CA VAL A 118 -1.43 1.13 7.64
C VAL A 118 -2.48 0.05 7.41
N ALA A 119 -2.18 -0.95 6.60
CA ALA A 119 -3.05 -2.11 6.39
C ALA A 119 -3.23 -2.94 7.68
N LYS A 120 -2.19 -3.08 8.50
CA LYS A 120 -2.30 -3.71 9.83
C LYS A 120 -3.25 -2.95 10.77
N GLU A 121 -3.17 -1.62 10.77
CA GLU A 121 -4.07 -0.79 11.56
C GLU A 121 -5.51 -0.88 11.03
N LEU A 122 -5.70 -0.81 9.70
CA LEU A 122 -7.00 -1.00 9.06
C LEU A 122 -7.62 -2.36 9.44
N MET A 123 -6.84 -3.43 9.44
CA MET A 123 -7.31 -4.74 9.86
C MET A 123 -7.79 -4.73 11.33
N GLN A 124 -7.12 -3.99 12.21
CA GLN A 124 -7.54 -3.84 13.61
C GLN A 124 -8.86 -3.06 13.71
N GLU A 125 -9.05 -2.01 12.91
CA GLU A 125 -10.32 -1.25 12.87
C GLU A 125 -11.46 -2.11 12.33
N LEU A 126 -11.24 -2.89 11.28
CA LEU A 126 -12.21 -3.83 10.74
C LEU A 126 -12.61 -4.89 11.79
N ALA A 127 -11.67 -5.36 12.60
CA ALA A 127 -11.95 -6.31 13.67
C ALA A 127 -12.86 -5.72 14.78
N LYS A 128 -12.71 -4.42 15.11
CA LYS A 128 -13.63 -3.72 16.03
C LYS A 128 -15.06 -3.69 15.50
N GLU A 129 -15.23 -3.64 14.18
CA GLU A 129 -16.51 -3.70 13.49
C GLU A 129 -17.00 -5.15 13.25
N LYS A 130 -16.35 -6.13 13.88
CA LYS A 130 -16.67 -7.58 13.83
C LYS A 130 -16.46 -8.21 12.44
N HIS A 131 -15.64 -7.59 11.58
CA HIS A 131 -15.18 -8.23 10.37
C HIS A 131 -14.03 -9.19 10.68
N ILE A 132 -14.03 -10.33 10.02
CA ILE A 132 -12.90 -11.26 10.06
C ILE A 132 -12.01 -10.91 8.86
N ALA A 133 -10.80 -10.45 9.14
CA ALA A 133 -9.81 -10.11 8.13
C ALA A 133 -8.50 -10.85 8.41
N THR A 134 -7.85 -11.28 7.34
CA THR A 134 -6.47 -11.79 7.35
C THR A 134 -5.62 -10.84 6.55
N ILE A 135 -4.32 -10.82 6.82
CA ILE A 135 -3.35 -10.03 6.07
C ILE A 135 -2.21 -10.92 5.64
N ASP A 136 -1.80 -10.75 4.40
CA ASP A 136 -0.63 -11.39 3.81
C ASP A 136 0.25 -10.33 3.15
N ALA A 137 1.47 -10.67 2.81
CA ALA A 137 2.40 -9.78 2.13
C ALA A 137 2.69 -10.32 0.73
N TYR A 138 2.79 -9.42 -0.23
CA TYR A 138 3.20 -9.67 -1.60
C TYR A 138 4.50 -8.92 -1.89
N GLN A 139 5.34 -9.53 -2.68
CA GLN A 139 6.50 -8.85 -3.24
C GLN A 139 6.05 -7.95 -4.38
N ALA A 140 6.21 -6.64 -4.22
CA ALA A 140 5.87 -5.67 -5.25
C ALA A 140 6.75 -5.84 -6.50
N MET A 141 6.21 -5.46 -7.65
CA MET A 141 6.99 -5.32 -8.88
C MET A 141 8.02 -4.20 -8.72
N LEU A 142 9.16 -4.34 -9.36
CA LEU A 142 10.20 -3.32 -9.42
C LEU A 142 10.28 -2.69 -10.82
N PRO A 143 10.47 -1.38 -10.90
CA PRO A 143 10.44 -0.40 -9.80
C PRO A 143 9.03 -0.26 -9.20
N THR A 144 8.97 0.09 -7.89
CA THR A 144 7.71 0.23 -7.16
C THR A 144 7.01 1.57 -7.50
N GLU A 145 6.53 1.68 -8.72
CA GLU A 145 5.80 2.84 -9.22
C GLU A 145 4.39 2.45 -9.64
N THR A 146 3.44 3.35 -9.45
CA THR A 146 2.00 3.17 -9.76
C THR A 146 1.75 2.57 -11.13
N LYS A 147 2.44 3.06 -12.17
CA LYS A 147 2.24 2.61 -13.57
C LYS A 147 2.60 1.14 -13.81
N TYR A 148 3.60 0.62 -13.06
CA TYR A 148 4.01 -0.79 -13.15
C TYR A 148 3.17 -1.66 -12.22
N CYS A 149 3.06 -1.24 -10.97
CA CYS A 149 2.44 -2.05 -9.92
C CYS A 149 0.92 -2.17 -10.08
N LYS A 150 0.21 -1.11 -10.48
CA LYS A 150 -1.23 -1.23 -10.81
C LYS A 150 -1.48 -2.16 -11.99
N SER A 151 -0.58 -2.17 -12.98
CA SER A 151 -0.65 -3.09 -14.11
C SER A 151 -0.45 -4.54 -13.69
N ALA A 152 0.48 -4.80 -12.78
CA ALA A 152 0.75 -6.13 -12.23
C ALA A 152 -0.42 -6.73 -11.46
N LEU A 153 -1.29 -5.92 -10.87
CA LEU A 153 -2.48 -6.38 -10.13
C LEU A 153 -3.66 -6.79 -11.03
N LEU A 154 -3.59 -6.48 -12.33
CA LEU A 154 -4.61 -6.90 -13.30
C LEU A 154 -4.29 -8.30 -13.84
N PRO A 155 -5.29 -9.06 -14.31
CA PRO A 155 -5.04 -10.32 -15.00
C PRO A 155 -4.25 -10.08 -16.29
N HIS A 156 -3.28 -10.96 -16.58
CA HIS A 156 -2.46 -10.85 -17.79
C HIS A 156 -1.81 -12.19 -18.14
N HIS A 157 -1.42 -12.33 -19.39
CA HIS A 157 -0.53 -13.37 -19.88
C HIS A 157 0.90 -12.84 -20.04
N SER A 158 1.05 -11.54 -20.39
CA SER A 158 2.35 -10.88 -20.49
C SER A 158 2.33 -9.49 -19.87
N LEU A 159 3.45 -9.11 -19.27
CA LEU A 159 3.79 -7.75 -18.85
C LEU A 159 5.09 -7.38 -19.56
N GLU A 160 5.06 -6.35 -20.37
CA GLU A 160 6.20 -5.95 -21.22
C GLU A 160 6.42 -4.44 -21.13
N LEU A 161 7.69 -4.04 -21.03
CA LEU A 161 8.06 -2.63 -21.10
C LEU A 161 8.14 -2.18 -22.56
N ASN A 162 7.45 -1.08 -22.86
CA ASN A 162 7.60 -0.35 -24.11
C ASN A 162 8.06 1.09 -23.80
N GLY A 163 9.36 1.31 -23.87
CA GLY A 163 9.97 2.51 -23.31
C GLY A 163 9.81 2.53 -21.79
N THR A 164 9.10 3.52 -21.27
CA THR A 164 8.77 3.65 -19.83
C THR A 164 7.36 3.17 -19.48
N ASP A 165 6.60 2.66 -20.44
CA ASP A 165 5.22 2.24 -20.25
C ASP A 165 5.12 0.72 -20.05
N MET A 166 4.29 0.31 -19.10
CA MET A 166 3.97 -1.09 -18.86
C MET A 166 2.79 -1.50 -19.74
N MET A 167 3.06 -2.40 -20.67
CA MET A 167 2.05 -3.00 -21.53
C MET A 167 1.49 -4.27 -20.88
N VAL A 168 0.17 -4.36 -20.77
CA VAL A 168 -0.54 -5.53 -20.28
C VAL A 168 -1.15 -6.23 -21.49
N ASP A 169 -0.68 -7.41 -21.82
CA ASP A 169 -1.07 -8.14 -23.03
C ASP A 169 -1.00 -7.25 -24.31
N GLY A 170 0.09 -6.51 -24.44
CA GLY A 170 0.35 -5.61 -25.56
C GLY A 170 -0.50 -4.32 -25.56
N THR A 171 -1.23 -4.00 -24.48
CA THR A 171 -2.08 -2.81 -24.38
C THR A 171 -1.68 -1.94 -23.20
N LEU A 172 -1.55 -0.63 -23.39
CA LEU A 172 -1.37 0.32 -22.32
C LEU A 172 -2.71 0.62 -21.63
N LEU A 173 -2.81 0.38 -20.31
CA LEU A 173 -4.03 0.51 -19.52
C LEU A 173 -3.94 1.70 -18.56
N THR A 174 -4.28 2.90 -19.03
CA THR A 174 -4.21 4.13 -18.24
C THR A 174 -5.55 4.56 -17.66
N THR A 175 -6.67 4.22 -18.31
CA THR A 175 -8.00 4.66 -17.88
C THR A 175 -8.82 3.53 -17.27
N THR A 176 -9.84 3.89 -16.50
CA THR A 176 -10.79 2.95 -15.89
C THR A 176 -11.55 2.14 -16.95
N GLU A 177 -11.87 2.76 -18.08
CA GLU A 177 -12.57 2.12 -19.22
C GLU A 177 -11.68 1.07 -19.89
N GLN A 178 -10.41 1.40 -20.12
CA GLN A 178 -9.43 0.46 -20.70
C GLN A 178 -9.22 -0.74 -19.76
N ARG A 179 -9.06 -0.49 -18.45
CA ARG A 179 -8.95 -1.55 -17.44
C ARG A 179 -10.19 -2.40 -17.36
N THR A 180 -11.39 -1.79 -17.45
CA THR A 180 -12.68 -2.52 -17.51
C THR A 180 -12.73 -3.44 -18.74
N ALA A 181 -12.43 -2.90 -19.91
CA ALA A 181 -12.43 -3.68 -21.15
C ALA A 181 -11.41 -4.83 -21.11
N HIS A 182 -10.25 -4.60 -20.50
CA HIS A 182 -9.22 -5.62 -20.30
C HIS A 182 -9.69 -6.70 -19.31
N LEU A 183 -10.17 -6.29 -18.13
CA LEU A 183 -10.63 -7.21 -17.08
C LEU A 183 -11.80 -8.09 -17.57
N GLY A 184 -12.67 -7.51 -18.41
CA GLY A 184 -13.78 -8.23 -19.04
C GLY A 184 -13.37 -9.37 -19.96
N LYS A 185 -12.14 -9.37 -20.52
CA LYS A 185 -11.60 -10.49 -21.31
C LYS A 185 -11.30 -11.72 -20.45
N TYR A 186 -10.96 -11.50 -19.19
CA TYR A 186 -10.62 -12.54 -18.22
C TYR A 186 -11.83 -13.00 -17.40
N ARG A 187 -12.74 -12.08 -17.13
CA ARG A 187 -13.97 -12.37 -16.38
C ARG A 187 -15.14 -11.56 -16.95
N GLU A 188 -16.02 -12.22 -17.68
CA GLU A 188 -17.17 -11.59 -18.31
C GLU A 188 -18.01 -10.85 -17.27
N GLY A 189 -18.36 -9.59 -17.60
CA GLY A 189 -19.13 -8.72 -16.72
C GLY A 189 -18.33 -8.05 -15.60
N ALA A 190 -17.02 -8.29 -15.51
CA ALA A 190 -16.16 -7.56 -14.58
C ALA A 190 -16.04 -6.07 -14.94
N ILE A 191 -15.84 -5.22 -13.94
CA ILE A 191 -15.76 -3.78 -14.12
C ILE A 191 -14.74 -3.15 -13.17
N CYS A 192 -14.14 -2.04 -13.63
CA CYS A 192 -13.32 -1.14 -12.80
C CYS A 192 -14.10 0.14 -12.50
N THR A 193 -13.90 0.69 -11.32
CA THR A 193 -14.51 1.96 -10.88
C THR A 193 -13.58 2.68 -9.93
N ARG A 194 -13.87 3.95 -9.62
CA ARG A 194 -13.13 4.73 -8.62
C ARG A 194 -13.88 4.71 -7.29
N TYR A 195 -13.17 4.92 -6.21
CA TYR A 195 -13.73 5.01 -4.87
C TYR A 195 -14.80 6.10 -4.76
N GLU A 196 -14.56 7.28 -5.34
CA GLU A 196 -15.45 8.42 -5.31
C GLU A 196 -16.79 8.12 -6.02
N ASP A 197 -16.73 7.40 -7.14
CA ASP A 197 -17.93 6.99 -7.89
C ASP A 197 -18.79 6.03 -7.06
N VAL A 198 -18.16 5.14 -6.30
CA VAL A 198 -18.85 4.22 -5.40
C VAL A 198 -19.50 4.96 -4.22
N MET A 199 -18.78 5.91 -3.64
CA MET A 199 -19.24 6.61 -2.43
C MET A 199 -20.34 7.64 -2.73
N ASN A 200 -20.31 8.25 -3.93
CA ASN A 200 -21.24 9.27 -4.38
C ASN A 200 -22.36 8.71 -5.27
N GLY A 201 -22.28 7.43 -5.66
CA GLY A 201 -23.26 6.79 -6.51
C GLY A 201 -24.64 6.63 -5.84
N ASP A 202 -25.70 6.71 -6.63
CA ASP A 202 -27.05 6.45 -6.16
C ASP A 202 -27.28 4.97 -5.84
N ALA A 203 -28.25 4.70 -4.98
CA ALA A 203 -28.54 3.35 -4.49
C ALA A 203 -28.86 2.33 -5.60
N GLN A 204 -29.48 2.76 -6.70
CA GLN A 204 -29.83 1.86 -7.79
C GLN A 204 -28.60 1.51 -8.62
N SER A 205 -27.79 2.49 -9.00
CA SER A 205 -26.55 2.30 -9.73
C SER A 205 -25.58 1.40 -8.95
N MET A 206 -25.48 1.60 -7.64
CA MET A 206 -24.61 0.77 -6.80
C MET A 206 -25.12 -0.66 -6.66
N ARG A 207 -26.42 -0.88 -6.60
CA ARG A 207 -26.98 -2.24 -6.62
C ARG A 207 -26.65 -2.97 -7.92
N GLU A 208 -26.70 -2.29 -9.07
CA GLU A 208 -26.34 -2.90 -10.35
C GLU A 208 -24.83 -3.14 -10.45
N LEU A 209 -24.02 -2.22 -9.95
CA LEU A 209 -22.56 -2.38 -9.88
C LEU A 209 -22.17 -3.64 -9.10
N PHE A 210 -22.69 -3.82 -7.89
CA PHE A 210 -22.33 -4.95 -7.02
C PHE A 210 -23.09 -6.25 -7.29
N LYS A 211 -23.89 -6.31 -8.37
CA LYS A 211 -24.34 -7.58 -8.98
C LYS A 211 -23.27 -8.20 -9.89
N ARG A 212 -22.28 -7.41 -10.33
CA ARG A 212 -21.20 -7.86 -11.19
C ARG A 212 -20.36 -8.95 -10.52
N PRO A 213 -19.81 -9.90 -11.29
CA PRO A 213 -19.05 -11.00 -10.74
C PRO A 213 -17.71 -10.56 -10.12
N LEU A 214 -17.13 -9.48 -10.64
CA LEU A 214 -15.87 -8.91 -10.15
C LEU A 214 -15.90 -7.38 -10.33
N VAL A 215 -15.57 -6.66 -9.26
CA VAL A 215 -15.46 -5.20 -9.28
C VAL A 215 -14.08 -4.82 -8.73
N TYR A 216 -13.31 -4.08 -9.52
CA TYR A 216 -12.08 -3.44 -9.07
C TYR A 216 -12.39 -1.98 -8.70
N ILE A 217 -12.06 -1.59 -7.48
CA ILE A 217 -12.21 -0.21 -6.96
C ILE A 217 -10.82 0.37 -6.77
N PHE A 218 -10.49 1.46 -7.47
CA PHE A 218 -9.23 2.18 -7.28
C PHE A 218 -9.40 3.28 -6.22
N TYR A 219 -8.49 3.31 -5.26
CA TYR A 219 -8.48 4.22 -4.12
C TYR A 219 -7.12 4.91 -4.02
N ASP A 220 -7.08 6.23 -4.27
CA ASP A 220 -5.84 6.97 -4.53
C ASP A 220 -5.50 8.00 -3.41
N THR A 221 -6.29 8.10 -2.32
CA THR A 221 -6.21 9.18 -1.32
C THR A 221 -4.81 9.35 -0.68
N ILE A 222 -4.05 8.25 -0.47
CA ILE A 222 -2.73 8.33 0.16
C ILE A 222 -1.71 8.87 -0.85
N ASP A 223 -1.71 8.35 -2.08
CA ASP A 223 -0.78 8.79 -3.12
C ASP A 223 -1.04 10.24 -3.52
N GLU A 224 -2.30 10.66 -3.69
CA GLU A 224 -2.66 12.05 -3.95
C GLU A 224 -2.09 13.02 -2.90
N ALA A 225 -2.11 12.63 -1.62
CA ALA A 225 -1.52 13.41 -0.55
C ALA A 225 0.02 13.43 -0.60
N GLY A 226 0.64 12.39 -1.17
CA GLY A 226 2.09 12.32 -1.38
C GLY A 226 2.64 13.36 -2.32
N HIS A 227 1.81 13.90 -3.21
CA HIS A 227 2.18 14.99 -4.12
C HIS A 227 2.12 16.38 -3.48
N SER A 228 1.71 16.48 -2.22
CA SER A 228 1.66 17.75 -1.50
C SER A 228 3.03 18.17 -0.98
N GLN A 229 3.17 19.47 -0.68
CA GLN A 229 4.39 20.02 -0.10
C GLN A 229 4.52 19.76 1.41
N SER A 230 3.47 19.24 2.05
CA SER A 230 3.45 19.00 3.49
C SER A 230 3.55 17.50 3.83
N PRO A 231 4.62 17.07 4.51
CA PRO A 231 4.74 15.67 4.95
C PRO A 231 3.58 15.21 5.85
N PHE A 232 2.93 16.14 6.56
CA PHE A 232 1.80 15.83 7.44
C PHE A 232 0.52 15.47 6.67
N GLU A 233 0.39 15.89 5.42
CA GLU A 233 -0.78 15.52 4.59
C GLU A 233 -0.83 14.03 4.32
N VAL A 234 0.32 13.40 4.04
CA VAL A 234 0.39 11.94 3.86
C VAL A 234 0.02 11.19 5.14
N ILE A 235 0.49 11.68 6.29
CA ILE A 235 0.17 11.08 7.59
C ILE A 235 -1.33 11.17 7.87
N SER A 236 -1.92 12.34 7.63
CA SER A 236 -3.37 12.54 7.76
C SER A 236 -4.17 11.71 6.76
N ALA A 237 -3.65 11.55 5.54
CA ALA A 237 -4.25 10.72 4.50
C ALA A 237 -4.26 9.23 4.89
N CYS A 238 -3.23 8.73 5.58
CA CYS A 238 -3.23 7.37 6.11
C CYS A 238 -4.38 7.13 7.11
N ARG A 239 -4.61 8.07 8.04
CA ARG A 239 -5.77 7.99 8.96
C ARG A 239 -7.07 8.02 8.20
N LYS A 240 -7.24 9.00 7.30
CA LYS A 240 -8.42 9.14 6.46
C LYS A 240 -8.69 7.87 5.64
N ALA A 241 -7.64 7.23 5.12
CA ALA A 241 -7.74 5.97 4.39
C ALA A 241 -8.29 4.84 5.26
N ILE A 242 -7.80 4.70 6.49
CA ILE A 242 -8.30 3.68 7.43
C ILE A 242 -9.80 3.89 7.69
N GLU A 243 -10.23 5.13 7.96
CA GLU A 243 -11.63 5.46 8.22
C GLU A 243 -12.50 5.20 6.98
N GLN A 244 -12.10 5.69 5.81
CA GLN A 244 -12.84 5.57 4.56
C GLN A 244 -12.96 4.13 4.09
N LEU A 245 -11.87 3.35 4.15
CA LEU A 245 -11.87 1.94 3.76
C LEU A 245 -12.70 1.10 4.73
N THR A 246 -12.67 1.41 6.03
CA THR A 246 -13.56 0.77 7.02
C THR A 246 -15.03 1.02 6.68
N VAL A 247 -15.39 2.26 6.35
CA VAL A 247 -16.78 2.60 5.93
C VAL A 247 -17.15 1.89 4.64
N LEU A 248 -16.24 1.85 3.65
CA LEU A 248 -16.49 1.16 2.38
C LEU A 248 -16.75 -0.33 2.60
N VAL A 249 -15.89 -1.02 3.35
CA VAL A 249 -16.07 -2.46 3.66
C VAL A 249 -17.39 -2.72 4.37
N LYS A 250 -17.77 -1.88 5.34
CA LYS A 250 -19.08 -1.98 6.01
C LYS A 250 -20.24 -1.85 5.01
N ARG A 251 -20.17 -0.89 4.08
CA ARG A 251 -21.21 -0.70 3.06
C ARG A 251 -21.27 -1.88 2.09
N LEU A 252 -20.11 -2.41 1.66
CA LEU A 252 -20.02 -3.58 0.79
C LEU A 252 -20.76 -4.78 1.41
N HIS A 253 -20.50 -5.06 2.68
CA HIS A 253 -21.15 -6.17 3.37
C HIS A 253 -22.62 -5.89 3.70
N ALA A 254 -22.91 -4.78 4.41
CA ALA A 254 -24.23 -4.54 4.98
C ALA A 254 -25.28 -4.07 3.95
N THR A 255 -24.86 -3.31 2.93
CA THR A 255 -25.79 -2.66 1.98
C THR A 255 -25.85 -3.39 0.64
N TRP A 256 -24.70 -3.88 0.15
CA TRP A 256 -24.61 -4.43 -1.20
C TRP A 256 -24.39 -5.95 -1.23
N ASN A 257 -24.40 -6.60 -0.06
CA ASN A 257 -24.29 -8.05 0.09
C ASN A 257 -23.09 -8.66 -0.64
N VAL A 258 -21.95 -7.97 -0.54
CA VAL A 258 -20.67 -8.47 -1.01
C VAL A 258 -20.00 -9.17 0.15
N THR A 259 -19.66 -10.45 0.01
CA THR A 259 -19.06 -11.25 1.09
C THR A 259 -17.55 -11.45 0.94
N ASN A 260 -17.03 -11.32 -0.27
CA ASN A 260 -15.61 -11.49 -0.55
C ASN A 260 -15.02 -10.16 -1.00
N VAL A 261 -14.25 -9.53 -0.10
CA VAL A 261 -13.58 -8.26 -0.32
C VAL A 261 -12.09 -8.46 -0.11
N LEU A 262 -11.31 -8.17 -1.14
CA LEU A 262 -9.84 -8.12 -1.09
C LEU A 262 -9.41 -6.64 -1.09
N LEU A 263 -8.50 -6.29 -0.18
CA LEU A 263 -7.78 -5.03 -0.23
C LEU A 263 -6.33 -5.34 -0.57
N THR A 264 -5.78 -4.64 -1.54
CA THR A 264 -4.37 -4.77 -1.93
C THR A 264 -3.75 -3.40 -2.15
N ALA A 265 -2.43 -3.33 -2.05
CA ALA A 265 -1.67 -2.15 -2.41
C ALA A 265 -0.92 -2.39 -3.71
N ASP A 266 -0.76 -1.37 -4.51
CA ASP A 266 0.17 -1.40 -5.64
C ASP A 266 1.61 -1.19 -5.16
N HIS A 267 1.88 -0.17 -4.36
CA HIS A 267 3.17 0.08 -3.70
C HIS A 267 2.97 0.74 -2.33
N GLY A 268 4.08 1.05 -1.66
CA GLY A 268 4.14 1.87 -0.46
C GLY A 268 4.97 3.14 -0.71
N PHE A 269 5.42 3.77 0.36
CA PHE A 269 6.31 4.94 0.32
C PHE A 269 7.25 4.93 1.53
N LEU A 270 8.25 5.78 1.51
CA LEU A 270 9.17 5.95 2.63
C LEU A 270 8.82 7.20 3.43
N TYR A 271 8.84 7.08 4.76
CA TYR A 271 8.82 8.27 5.61
C TYR A 271 10.21 8.91 5.59
N THR A 272 10.30 10.10 5.02
CA THR A 272 11.52 10.90 5.01
C THR A 272 11.35 12.08 5.97
N TYR A 273 12.36 12.35 6.78
CA TYR A 273 12.37 13.45 7.76
C TYR A 273 13.19 14.66 7.27
N GLU A 274 14.00 14.47 6.27
CA GLU A 274 14.76 15.51 5.56
C GLU A 274 14.51 15.43 4.06
N GLU A 275 14.57 16.58 3.38
CA GLU A 275 14.59 16.61 1.93
C GLU A 275 15.89 15.98 1.42
N PHE A 276 15.79 15.17 0.37
CA PHE A 276 16.97 14.65 -0.31
C PHE A 276 17.77 15.79 -0.93
N ARG A 277 19.09 15.76 -0.73
CA ARG A 277 20.02 16.71 -1.35
C ARG A 277 20.40 16.23 -2.74
N GLU A 278 20.89 17.18 -3.58
CA GLU A 278 21.41 16.82 -4.91
C GLU A 278 22.54 15.78 -4.82
N ASP A 279 23.34 15.83 -3.75
CA ASP A 279 24.45 14.92 -3.49
C ASP A 279 23.99 13.49 -3.13
N ASP A 280 22.71 13.32 -2.75
CA ASP A 280 22.12 12.01 -2.44
C ASP A 280 21.64 11.27 -3.72
N LYS A 281 21.69 11.96 -4.87
CA LYS A 281 21.33 11.34 -6.14
C LYS A 281 22.41 10.35 -6.59
N VAL A 282 22.03 9.11 -6.68
CA VAL A 282 22.87 8.08 -7.32
C VAL A 282 22.65 8.18 -8.83
N ALA A 283 23.75 8.42 -9.57
CA ALA A 283 23.71 8.36 -11.03
C ALA A 283 23.35 6.92 -11.46
N GLN A 284 22.15 6.73 -11.99
CA GLN A 284 21.81 5.46 -12.62
C GLN A 284 22.39 5.45 -14.04
N GLU A 285 23.39 4.61 -14.27
CA GLU A 285 23.80 4.23 -15.60
C GLU A 285 22.85 3.15 -16.13
N GLY A 286 21.97 3.54 -17.02
CA GLY A 286 21.26 2.66 -17.95
C GLY A 286 20.15 1.78 -17.37
N PHE A 287 18.91 2.17 -17.57
CA PHE A 287 17.81 1.26 -17.87
C PHE A 287 17.51 1.30 -19.36
#